data_2d23f2c3e05d6e60c6fdbbd867f7a557
#
_entry.id   2d23f2c3e05d6e60c6fdbbd867f7a557
#
_cell.length_a   1.000
_cell.length_b   1.000
_cell.length_c   1.000
_cell.angle_alpha   90.00
_cell.angle_beta   90.00
_cell.angle_gamma   90.00
#
_symmetry.space_group_name_H-M   'P 1'
#
loop_
_entity.id
_entity.type
_entity.pdbx_description
1 polymer ?
#
loop_
_entity_poly.entity_id
_entity_poly.type
_entity_poly.pdbx_seq_one_letter_code
_entity_poly.pdbx_strand_id
1 'polypeptide(L)'
;IILTASNEAQAEVYRSQIEYRLQNHRLPADTHYAVLPDPEGKRVGSGGATFNVMRYIAQQEGTDVGNPFKGKRILVIHSGGDSKRVPQYSVCGKLFSPVPRELPDGRGSTLFDEFVIGMSGVPSRIREGMLILSGDVLLLFNPLQIDAMFNGAAAISIKESVTTGKNHGVFLNDGHDQVSLFLHKQSEEHLREMGAVNEHSCV
;
A
#
# COMPACT_ATOMS: atom_id res chain seq x y z
N ILE A 1 -7.75 2.62 8.31
CA ILE A 1 -6.77 3.02 7.28
C ILE A 1 -5.59 3.65 7.98
N ILE A 2 -4.37 3.14 7.71
CA ILE A 2 -3.14 3.62 8.36
C ILE A 2 -2.16 4.07 7.28
N LEU A 3 -1.72 5.31 7.37
CA LEU A 3 -0.67 5.87 6.52
C LEU A 3 0.66 5.80 7.25
N THR A 4 1.73 5.45 6.56
CA THR A 4 3.08 5.62 7.10
C THR A 4 3.73 6.88 6.53
N ALA A 5 4.58 7.51 7.31
CA ALA A 5 5.29 8.73 6.94
C ALA A 5 6.77 8.62 7.29
N SER A 6 7.64 9.32 6.58
CA SER A 6 9.08 9.26 6.80
C SER A 6 9.54 9.95 8.09
N ASN A 7 8.74 10.86 8.61
CA ASN A 7 9.03 11.64 9.84
C ASN A 7 7.77 12.31 10.37
N GLU A 8 7.86 12.90 11.54
CA GLU A 8 6.73 13.55 12.21
C GLU A 8 6.18 14.76 11.44
N ALA A 9 7.02 15.56 10.82
CA ALA A 9 6.56 16.71 10.04
C ALA A 9 5.68 16.29 8.84
N GLN A 10 6.06 15.22 8.14
CA GLN A 10 5.25 14.64 7.08
C GLN A 10 3.96 14.00 7.63
N ALA A 11 4.04 13.33 8.78
CA ALA A 11 2.87 12.75 9.43
C ALA A 11 1.83 13.80 9.80
N GLU A 12 2.27 14.97 10.29
CA GLU A 12 1.38 16.07 10.64
C GLU A 12 0.62 16.61 9.40
N VAL A 13 1.32 16.77 8.28
CA VAL A 13 0.67 17.15 7.01
C VAL A 13 -0.38 16.12 6.62
N TYR A 14 -0.09 14.82 6.76
CA TYR A 14 -1.05 13.77 6.42
C TYR A 14 -2.27 13.75 7.35
N ARG A 15 -2.07 13.97 8.65
CA ARG A 15 -3.19 14.12 9.62
C ARG A 15 -4.10 15.27 9.22
N SER A 16 -3.53 16.43 8.91
CA SER A 16 -4.29 17.61 8.45
C SER A 16 -5.08 17.32 7.16
N GLN A 17 -4.49 16.57 6.23
CA GLN A 17 -5.18 16.18 4.99
C GLN A 17 -6.35 15.21 5.25
N ILE A 18 -6.18 14.27 6.18
CA ILE A 18 -7.27 13.36 6.59
C ILE A 18 -8.36 14.14 7.31
N GLU A 19 -8.00 14.95 8.29
CA GLU A 19 -8.93 15.75 9.06
C GLU A 19 -9.80 16.65 8.16
N TYR A 20 -9.17 17.37 7.24
CA TYR A 20 -9.88 18.19 6.26
C TYR A 20 -10.92 17.38 5.47
N ARG A 21 -10.57 16.16 5.06
CA ARG A 21 -11.49 15.29 4.32
C ARG A 21 -12.62 14.76 5.19
N LEU A 22 -12.37 14.44 6.44
CA LEU A 22 -13.39 14.02 7.41
C LEU A 22 -14.39 15.14 7.70
N GLN A 23 -13.90 16.34 7.96
CA GLN A 23 -14.74 17.52 8.22
C GLN A 23 -15.63 17.87 7.01
N ASN A 24 -15.20 17.53 5.81
CA ASN A 24 -15.96 17.77 4.57
C ASN A 24 -16.71 16.53 4.06
N HIS A 25 -16.90 15.50 4.88
CA HIS A 25 -17.62 14.26 4.54
C HIS A 25 -17.09 13.53 3.30
N ARG A 26 -15.75 13.55 3.10
CA ARG A 26 -15.07 12.96 1.94
C ARG A 26 -14.44 11.61 2.23
N LEU A 27 -14.51 11.18 3.48
CA LEU A 27 -14.02 9.90 3.94
C LEU A 27 -15.11 9.20 4.76
N PRO A 28 -15.16 7.87 4.74
CA PRO A 28 -16.05 7.10 5.60
C PRO A 28 -15.86 7.45 7.09
N ALA A 29 -16.92 7.89 7.75
CA ALA A 29 -16.87 8.34 9.14
C ALA A 29 -16.75 7.17 10.15
N ASP A 30 -17.11 5.97 9.73
CA ASP A 30 -17.04 4.73 10.52
C ASP A 30 -15.67 4.03 10.42
N THR A 31 -14.72 4.66 9.77
CA THR A 31 -13.37 4.15 9.57
C THR A 31 -12.39 4.87 10.49
N HIS A 32 -11.54 4.10 11.17
CA HIS A 32 -10.43 4.64 11.94
C HIS A 32 -9.26 5.01 11.03
N TYR A 33 -8.73 6.22 11.21
CA TYR A 33 -7.57 6.73 10.46
C TYR A 33 -6.42 7.00 11.41
N ALA A 34 -5.23 6.55 11.03
CA ALA A 34 -4.00 6.84 11.76
C ALA A 34 -2.86 7.18 10.81
N VAL A 35 -1.92 7.98 11.27
CA VAL A 35 -0.68 8.28 10.55
C VAL A 35 0.50 7.99 11.48
N LEU A 36 1.37 7.09 11.04
CA LEU A 36 2.51 6.64 11.82
C LEU A 36 3.82 7.07 11.14
N PRO A 37 4.61 7.94 11.78
CA PRO A 37 5.94 8.28 11.28
C PRO A 37 6.91 7.13 11.51
N ASP A 38 7.98 7.09 10.72
CA ASP A 38 9.13 6.23 11.01
C ASP A 38 9.71 6.56 12.40
N PRO A 39 10.03 5.55 13.23
CA PRO A 39 10.52 5.77 14.58
C PRO A 39 11.76 6.64 14.60
N GLU A 40 11.76 7.69 15.42
CA GLU A 40 12.87 8.65 15.58
C GLU A 40 13.29 9.33 14.26
N GLY A 41 12.42 9.35 13.24
CA GLY A 41 12.73 9.85 11.91
C GLY A 41 13.75 8.99 11.14
N LYS A 42 14.06 7.80 11.64
CA LYS A 42 14.97 6.84 10.98
C LYS A 42 14.19 5.93 10.06
N ARG A 43 14.61 5.86 8.81
CA ARG A 43 13.98 5.00 7.81
C ARG A 43 14.09 3.53 8.19
N VAL A 44 12.96 2.89 8.36
CA VAL A 44 12.88 1.45 8.68
C VAL A 44 12.48 0.59 7.48
N GLY A 45 12.25 1.22 6.32
CA GLY A 45 11.75 0.54 5.11
C GLY A 45 10.29 0.09 5.23
N SER A 46 9.73 -0.42 4.14
CA SER A 46 8.33 -0.85 4.11
C SER A 46 8.03 -1.98 5.10
N GLY A 47 8.94 -2.95 5.23
CA GLY A 47 8.80 -4.05 6.19
C GLY A 47 8.79 -3.54 7.64
N GLY A 48 9.76 -2.70 8.02
CA GLY A 48 9.82 -2.11 9.37
C GLY A 48 8.60 -1.22 9.66
N ALA A 49 8.14 -0.45 8.66
CA ALA A 49 6.94 0.36 8.79
C ALA A 49 5.68 -0.50 8.96
N THR A 50 5.59 -1.66 8.27
CA THR A 50 4.51 -2.62 8.49
C THR A 50 4.53 -3.17 9.93
N PHE A 51 5.68 -3.57 10.44
CA PHE A 51 5.79 -4.00 11.84
C PHE A 51 5.43 -2.88 12.83
N ASN A 52 5.77 -1.63 12.54
CA ASN A 52 5.34 -0.50 13.36
C ASN A 52 3.81 -0.34 13.37
N VAL A 53 3.15 -0.52 12.22
CA VAL A 53 1.69 -0.55 12.12
C VAL A 53 1.10 -1.69 12.96
N MET A 54 1.64 -2.89 12.86
CA MET A 54 1.17 -4.04 13.63
C MET A 54 1.32 -3.80 15.14
N ARG A 55 2.45 -3.24 15.57
CA ARG A 55 2.67 -2.88 16.98
C ARG A 55 1.67 -1.83 17.45
N TYR A 56 1.43 -0.79 16.65
CA TYR A 56 0.44 0.23 16.97
C TYR A 56 -0.95 -0.39 17.18
N ILE A 57 -1.42 -1.24 16.27
CA ILE A 57 -2.72 -1.91 16.39
C ILE A 57 -2.78 -2.74 17.67
N ALA A 58 -1.73 -3.53 17.94
CA ALA A 58 -1.68 -4.36 19.15
C ALA A 58 -1.73 -3.52 20.44
N GLN A 59 -1.08 -2.36 20.45
CA GLN A 59 -1.10 -1.43 21.59
C GLN A 59 -2.49 -0.80 21.80
N GLN A 60 -3.24 -0.52 20.73
CA GLN A 60 -4.60 0.03 20.84
C GLN A 60 -5.60 -0.97 21.44
N GLU A 61 -5.41 -2.25 21.18
CA GLU A 61 -6.30 -3.31 21.68
C GLU A 61 -6.00 -3.72 23.13
N GLY A 62 -4.81 -3.40 23.63
CA GLY A 62 -4.37 -3.79 24.97
C GLY A 62 -3.75 -5.20 25.05
N THR A 63 -3.20 -5.53 26.22
CA THR A 63 -2.40 -6.77 26.41
C THR A 63 -3.25 -8.04 26.61
N ASP A 64 -4.53 -7.90 26.89
CA ASP A 64 -5.41 -9.00 27.25
C ASP A 64 -6.12 -9.67 26.05
N VAL A 65 -5.85 -9.15 24.85
CA VAL A 65 -6.45 -9.67 23.60
C VAL A 65 -5.53 -10.70 22.97
N GLY A 66 -5.98 -11.95 22.84
CA GLY A 66 -5.19 -13.04 22.28
C GLY A 66 -4.75 -12.83 20.82
N ASN A 67 -5.58 -12.17 20.00
CA ASN A 67 -5.25 -11.78 18.62
C ASN A 67 -5.78 -10.37 18.32
N PRO A 68 -4.92 -9.35 18.35
CA PRO A 68 -5.32 -7.95 18.15
C PRO A 68 -5.80 -7.64 16.72
N PHE A 69 -5.61 -8.54 15.75
CA PHE A 69 -6.00 -8.36 14.35
C PHE A 69 -7.34 -9.03 14.02
N LYS A 70 -7.87 -9.86 14.92
CA LYS A 70 -9.10 -10.63 14.68
C LYS A 70 -10.28 -9.71 14.34
N GLY A 71 -10.97 -10.02 13.24
CA GLY A 71 -12.13 -9.29 12.76
C GLY A 71 -11.82 -7.91 12.17
N LYS A 72 -10.55 -7.53 12.03
CA LYS A 72 -10.15 -6.23 11.50
C LYS A 72 -9.87 -6.29 9.99
N ARG A 73 -10.30 -5.26 9.30
CA ARG A 73 -9.98 -4.98 7.90
C ARG A 73 -9.07 -3.76 7.87
N ILE A 74 -7.81 -3.97 7.55
CA ILE A 74 -6.76 -2.97 7.69
C ILE A 74 -6.24 -2.61 6.30
N LEU A 75 -6.24 -1.32 5.97
CA LEU A 75 -5.55 -0.79 4.80
C LEU A 75 -4.33 -0.01 5.28
N VAL A 76 -3.16 -0.44 4.85
CA VAL A 76 -1.89 0.27 5.08
C VAL A 76 -1.43 0.87 3.77
N ILE A 77 -1.14 2.18 3.78
CA ILE A 77 -0.57 2.86 2.62
C ILE A 77 0.82 3.36 3.03
N HIS A 78 1.84 2.73 2.46
CA HIS A 78 3.23 3.14 2.67
C HIS A 78 3.55 4.37 1.84
N SER A 79 3.70 5.50 2.51
CA SER A 79 3.91 6.79 1.87
C SER A 79 5.14 7.54 2.42
N GLY A 80 6.21 6.81 2.65
CA GLY A 80 7.50 7.41 2.99
C GLY A 80 8.35 7.62 1.74
N GLY A 81 9.37 8.48 1.85
CA GLY A 81 10.37 8.66 0.81
C GLY A 81 10.70 10.12 0.54
N ASP A 82 11.88 10.37 -0.06
CA ASP A 82 12.40 11.74 -0.28
C ASP A 82 11.79 12.44 -1.48
N SER A 83 10.97 11.76 -2.26
CA SER A 83 10.38 12.30 -3.50
C SER A 83 11.41 12.98 -4.44
N LYS A 84 12.65 12.48 -4.49
CA LYS A 84 13.78 13.10 -5.20
C LYS A 84 13.51 13.43 -6.68
N ARG A 85 12.65 12.65 -7.34
CA ARG A 85 12.26 12.87 -8.75
C ARG A 85 11.17 13.93 -8.92
N VAL A 86 10.50 14.32 -7.85
CA VAL A 86 9.45 15.34 -7.81
C VAL A 86 9.65 16.18 -6.54
N PRO A 87 10.69 17.04 -6.52
CA PRO A 87 11.13 17.71 -5.29
C PRO A 87 10.05 18.62 -4.67
N GLN A 88 9.08 19.11 -5.46
CA GLN A 88 7.94 19.85 -4.96
C GLN A 88 7.06 19.05 -3.97
N TYR A 89 7.15 17.72 -3.99
CA TYR A 89 6.45 16.84 -3.05
C TYR A 89 7.35 16.23 -1.98
N SER A 90 8.61 16.69 -1.85
CA SER A 90 9.54 16.13 -0.89
C SER A 90 9.12 16.37 0.57
N VAL A 91 8.45 17.49 0.83
CA VAL A 91 7.96 17.85 2.18
C VAL A 91 6.63 17.15 2.49
N CYS A 92 5.66 17.25 1.57
CA CYS A 92 4.30 16.78 1.78
C CYS A 92 4.10 15.31 1.38
N GLY A 93 5.11 14.67 0.75
CA GLY A 93 4.97 13.33 0.19
C GLY A 93 4.10 13.29 -1.07
N LYS A 94 4.18 12.19 -1.80
CA LYS A 94 3.47 12.02 -3.08
C LYS A 94 2.00 11.62 -2.93
N LEU A 95 1.63 11.09 -1.78
CA LEU A 95 0.30 10.50 -1.56
C LEU A 95 -0.84 11.50 -1.81
N PHE A 96 -0.63 12.76 -1.45
CA PHE A 96 -1.58 13.85 -1.68
C PHE A 96 -1.26 14.69 -2.92
N SER A 97 -0.41 14.18 -3.83
CA SER A 97 -0.19 14.85 -5.10
C SER A 97 -1.45 14.77 -5.99
N PRO A 98 -1.76 15.82 -6.74
CA PRO A 98 -2.91 15.82 -7.63
C PRO A 98 -2.72 14.81 -8.77
N VAL A 99 -3.81 14.18 -9.15
CA VAL A 99 -3.93 13.37 -10.36
C VAL A 99 -4.85 14.10 -11.36
N PRO A 100 -4.72 13.88 -12.67
CA PRO A 100 -5.51 14.58 -13.69
C PRO A 100 -6.94 13.99 -13.78
N ARG A 101 -7.65 14.02 -12.65
CA ARG A 101 -9.02 13.54 -12.51
C ARG A 101 -9.82 14.50 -11.66
N GLU A 102 -11.03 14.78 -12.08
CA GLU A 102 -12.01 15.55 -11.32
C GLU A 102 -12.93 14.60 -10.55
N LEU A 103 -13.15 14.91 -9.27
CA LEU A 103 -14.11 14.21 -8.41
C LEU A 103 -15.54 14.66 -8.73
N PRO A 104 -16.59 13.90 -8.33
CA PRO A 104 -17.99 14.28 -8.61
C PRO A 104 -18.40 15.65 -8.09
N ASP A 105 -17.67 16.21 -7.15
CA ASP A 105 -17.93 17.54 -6.57
C ASP A 105 -17.13 18.67 -7.26
N GLY A 106 -16.53 18.40 -8.41
CA GLY A 106 -15.80 19.38 -9.22
C GLY A 106 -14.37 19.68 -8.77
N ARG A 107 -13.84 18.93 -7.80
CA ARG A 107 -12.46 19.12 -7.31
C ARG A 107 -11.48 18.13 -7.93
N GLY A 108 -10.23 18.57 -8.00
CA GLY A 108 -9.13 17.68 -8.37
C GLY A 108 -8.96 16.55 -7.35
N SER A 109 -8.70 15.36 -7.86
CA SER A 109 -8.38 14.16 -7.07
C SER A 109 -6.89 14.13 -6.71
N THR A 110 -6.56 13.36 -5.68
CA THR A 110 -5.18 13.02 -5.31
C THR A 110 -4.98 11.51 -5.34
N LEU A 111 -3.73 11.03 -5.30
CA LEU A 111 -3.47 9.59 -5.22
C LEU A 111 -4.18 8.95 -4.01
N PHE A 112 -4.24 9.63 -2.88
CA PHE A 112 -4.97 9.14 -1.71
C PHE A 112 -6.47 8.97 -1.99
N ASP A 113 -7.09 9.95 -2.65
CA ASP A 113 -8.51 9.86 -3.01
C ASP A 113 -8.75 8.68 -3.97
N GLU A 114 -7.85 8.46 -4.94
CA GLU A 114 -7.92 7.32 -5.85
C GLU A 114 -7.79 5.96 -5.13
N PHE A 115 -6.93 5.86 -4.12
CA PHE A 115 -6.85 4.64 -3.31
C PHE A 115 -8.14 4.38 -2.54
N VAL A 116 -8.69 5.39 -1.88
CA VAL A 116 -9.94 5.24 -1.12
C VAL A 116 -11.09 4.83 -2.04
N ILE A 117 -11.21 5.47 -3.19
CA ILE A 117 -12.26 5.15 -4.18
C ILE A 117 -12.03 3.76 -4.77
N GLY A 118 -10.81 3.47 -5.26
CA GLY A 118 -10.47 2.21 -5.91
C GLY A 118 -10.63 1.00 -5.00
N MET A 119 -10.34 1.17 -3.71
CA MET A 119 -10.42 0.08 -2.72
C MET A 119 -11.77 0.02 -1.99
N SER A 120 -12.73 0.89 -2.30
CA SER A 120 -14.02 0.98 -1.59
C SER A 120 -14.84 -0.32 -1.59
N GLY A 121 -14.71 -1.14 -2.64
CA GLY A 121 -15.39 -2.43 -2.75
C GLY A 121 -14.72 -3.58 -1.99
N VAL A 122 -13.46 -3.45 -1.57
CA VAL A 122 -12.70 -4.54 -0.95
C VAL A 122 -13.21 -4.91 0.44
N PRO A 123 -13.58 -3.97 1.33
CA PRO A 123 -14.02 -4.32 2.68
C PRO A 123 -15.25 -5.23 2.74
N SER A 124 -16.11 -5.18 1.73
CA SER A 124 -17.30 -6.06 1.67
C SER A 124 -16.95 -7.50 1.28
N ARG A 125 -15.76 -7.75 0.74
CA ARG A 125 -15.33 -9.05 0.22
C ARG A 125 -14.40 -9.80 1.15
N ILE A 126 -13.74 -9.12 2.09
CA ILE A 126 -12.84 -9.74 3.05
C ILE A 126 -13.45 -9.71 4.45
N ARG A 127 -13.33 -10.82 5.16
CA ARG A 127 -13.80 -10.90 6.54
C ARG A 127 -12.84 -10.16 7.49
N GLU A 128 -11.57 -10.43 7.34
CA GLU A 128 -10.47 -9.84 8.11
C GLU A 128 -9.18 -9.94 7.30
N GLY A 129 -8.23 -9.06 7.55
CA GLY A 129 -6.93 -9.08 6.90
C GLY A 129 -6.32 -7.70 6.75
N MET A 130 -5.12 -7.68 6.19
CA MET A 130 -4.35 -6.46 5.95
C MET A 130 -4.02 -6.34 4.47
N LEU A 131 -4.45 -5.26 3.84
CA LEU A 131 -4.03 -4.87 2.50
C LEU A 131 -2.94 -3.81 2.62
N ILE A 132 -1.82 -4.03 1.95
CA ILE A 132 -0.67 -3.12 1.96
C ILE A 132 -0.48 -2.55 0.57
N LEU A 133 -0.47 -1.23 0.46
CA LEU A 133 -0.28 -0.49 -0.79
C LEU A 133 0.95 0.41 -0.72
N SER A 134 1.57 0.65 -1.89
CA SER A 134 2.57 1.71 -2.05
C SER A 134 1.88 3.02 -2.40
N GLY A 135 2.14 4.09 -1.66
CA GLY A 135 1.49 5.39 -1.79
C GLY A 135 1.98 6.25 -2.96
N ASP A 136 2.82 5.70 -3.85
CA ASP A 136 3.31 6.37 -5.05
C ASP A 136 3.00 5.62 -6.34
N VAL A 137 2.09 4.65 -6.29
CA VAL A 137 1.66 3.83 -7.43
C VAL A 137 0.17 4.01 -7.65
N LEU A 138 -0.24 4.48 -8.82
CA LEU A 138 -1.64 4.48 -9.21
C LEU A 138 -2.06 3.06 -9.60
N LEU A 139 -2.99 2.48 -8.84
CA LEU A 139 -3.50 1.14 -9.08
C LEU A 139 -4.75 1.20 -9.97
N LEU A 140 -4.65 0.61 -11.16
CA LEU A 140 -5.73 0.53 -12.13
C LEU A 140 -6.09 -0.94 -12.37
N PHE A 141 -6.84 -1.52 -11.46
CA PHE A 141 -7.38 -2.87 -11.59
C PHE A 141 -8.76 -2.94 -10.93
N ASN A 142 -9.51 -3.98 -11.26
CA ASN A 142 -10.80 -4.21 -10.62
C ASN A 142 -10.60 -5.01 -9.31
N PRO A 143 -10.68 -4.39 -8.13
CA PRO A 143 -10.47 -5.07 -6.86
C PRO A 143 -11.51 -6.17 -6.58
N LEU A 144 -12.64 -6.15 -7.28
CA LEU A 144 -13.68 -7.17 -7.17
C LEU A 144 -13.29 -8.51 -7.82
N GLN A 145 -12.22 -8.54 -8.61
CA GLN A 145 -11.67 -9.76 -9.20
C GLN A 145 -10.67 -10.47 -8.28
N ILE A 146 -10.27 -9.84 -7.16
CA ILE A 146 -9.40 -10.48 -6.18
C ILE A 146 -10.19 -11.58 -5.47
N ASP A 147 -9.70 -12.81 -5.52
CA ASP A 147 -10.14 -13.85 -4.61
C ASP A 147 -9.55 -13.58 -3.22
N ALA A 148 -10.41 -13.20 -2.30
CA ALA A 148 -10.03 -12.91 -0.92
C ALA A 148 -10.31 -14.06 0.05
N MET A 149 -10.73 -15.22 -0.47
CA MET A 149 -11.08 -16.41 0.32
C MET A 149 -9.89 -17.35 0.48
N PHE A 150 -8.75 -16.82 0.89
CA PHE A 150 -7.54 -17.60 1.15
C PHE A 150 -7.00 -17.34 2.56
N ASN A 151 -6.20 -18.27 3.06
CA ASN A 151 -5.41 -18.11 4.29
C ASN A 151 -3.93 -17.95 3.91
N GLY A 152 -3.28 -16.93 4.43
CA GLY A 152 -1.87 -16.65 4.15
C GLY A 152 -1.65 -15.26 3.56
N ALA A 153 -0.63 -15.14 2.71
CA ALA A 153 -0.29 -13.89 2.03
C ALA A 153 -0.44 -14.05 0.52
N ALA A 154 -0.96 -13.02 -0.14
CA ALA A 154 -1.04 -12.94 -1.59
C ALA A 154 -0.48 -11.61 -2.09
N ALA A 155 0.06 -11.62 -3.30
CA ALA A 155 0.54 -10.41 -3.98
C ALA A 155 -0.32 -10.14 -5.22
N ILE A 156 -0.62 -8.86 -5.44
CA ILE A 156 -1.19 -8.41 -6.71
C ILE A 156 -0.02 -8.06 -7.62
N SER A 157 0.08 -8.73 -8.74
CA SER A 157 1.13 -8.52 -9.73
C SER A 157 0.57 -8.38 -11.14
N ILE A 158 1.40 -7.89 -12.04
CA ILE A 158 1.10 -7.81 -13.48
C ILE A 158 2.17 -8.58 -14.25
N LYS A 159 1.81 -9.09 -15.41
CA LYS A 159 2.78 -9.69 -16.33
C LYS A 159 3.47 -8.57 -17.11
N GLU A 160 4.79 -8.56 -17.07
CA GLU A 160 5.62 -7.57 -17.74
C GLU A 160 6.88 -8.20 -18.36
N SER A 161 7.56 -7.42 -19.18
CA SER A 161 8.83 -7.83 -19.78
C SER A 161 9.93 -7.97 -18.72
N VAL A 162 10.87 -8.85 -18.96
CA VAL A 162 12.07 -8.99 -18.09
C VAL A 162 12.86 -7.69 -18.01
N THR A 163 12.86 -6.89 -19.09
CA THR A 163 13.49 -5.56 -19.12
C THR A 163 12.85 -4.58 -18.13
N THR A 164 11.53 -4.64 -17.95
CA THR A 164 10.84 -3.89 -16.90
C THR A 164 11.13 -4.51 -15.53
N GLY A 165 11.06 -5.84 -15.43
CA GLY A 165 11.24 -6.61 -14.21
C GLY A 165 12.56 -6.36 -13.48
N LYS A 166 13.65 -6.09 -14.21
CA LYS A 166 14.96 -5.81 -13.58
C LYS A 166 14.96 -4.61 -12.63
N ASN A 167 14.01 -3.71 -12.75
CA ASN A 167 13.89 -2.53 -11.90
C ASN A 167 12.90 -2.71 -10.73
N HIS A 168 12.23 -3.86 -10.68
CA HIS A 168 11.13 -4.14 -9.76
C HIS A 168 11.34 -5.44 -8.98
N GLY A 169 10.31 -5.87 -8.27
CA GLY A 169 10.24 -7.20 -7.71
C GLY A 169 9.56 -8.15 -8.69
N VAL A 170 10.13 -9.32 -8.91
CA VAL A 170 9.59 -10.36 -9.80
C VAL A 170 9.20 -11.57 -8.99
N PHE A 171 7.95 -11.98 -9.10
CA PHE A 171 7.45 -13.21 -8.53
C PHE A 171 7.51 -14.33 -9.57
N LEU A 172 8.08 -15.45 -9.18
CA LEU A 172 8.00 -16.70 -9.94
C LEU A 172 7.03 -17.63 -9.24
N ASN A 173 6.11 -18.22 -10.01
CA ASN A 173 5.18 -19.19 -9.45
C ASN A 173 5.59 -20.63 -9.80
N ASP A 174 5.02 -21.59 -9.10
CA ASP A 174 5.27 -23.02 -9.27
C ASP A 174 4.34 -23.69 -10.30
N GLY A 175 3.54 -22.89 -11.01
CA GLY A 175 2.49 -23.38 -11.94
C GLY A 175 1.16 -23.70 -11.25
N HIS A 176 1.04 -23.51 -9.93
CA HIS A 176 -0.16 -23.71 -9.12
C HIS A 176 -0.61 -22.45 -8.40
N ASP A 177 -0.31 -21.28 -8.96
CA ASP A 177 -0.59 -19.95 -8.38
C ASP A 177 0.09 -19.69 -7.01
N GLN A 178 1.10 -20.50 -6.65
CA GLN A 178 1.91 -20.26 -5.46
C GLN A 178 3.22 -19.57 -5.85
N VAL A 179 3.61 -18.57 -5.06
CA VAL A 179 4.91 -17.92 -5.25
C VAL A 179 6.01 -18.87 -4.78
N SER A 180 6.83 -19.35 -5.71
CA SER A 180 7.99 -20.18 -5.42
C SER A 180 9.24 -19.38 -5.08
N LEU A 181 9.36 -18.18 -5.68
CA LEU A 181 10.54 -17.34 -5.52
C LEU A 181 10.18 -15.86 -5.73
N PHE A 182 10.85 -14.99 -4.98
CA PHE A 182 10.79 -13.55 -5.14
C PHE A 182 12.19 -13.01 -5.43
N LEU A 183 12.35 -12.34 -6.57
CA LEU A 183 13.59 -11.75 -7.03
C LEU A 183 13.46 -10.23 -7.05
N HIS A 184 14.29 -9.51 -6.30
CA HIS A 184 14.23 -8.05 -6.22
C HIS A 184 15.37 -7.40 -6.97
N LYS A 185 15.07 -6.63 -8.02
CA LYS A 185 16.00 -5.82 -8.81
C LYS A 185 17.23 -6.63 -9.29
N GLN A 186 16.98 -7.75 -9.91
CA GLN A 186 18.02 -8.60 -10.48
C GLN A 186 18.31 -8.21 -11.94
N SER A 187 19.50 -8.59 -12.46
CA SER A 187 19.82 -8.42 -13.88
C SER A 187 18.87 -9.22 -14.77
N GLU A 188 18.66 -8.79 -16.01
CA GLU A 188 17.85 -9.54 -16.98
C GLU A 188 18.36 -10.96 -17.20
N GLU A 189 19.69 -11.11 -17.22
CA GLU A 189 20.37 -12.39 -17.37
C GLU A 189 20.00 -13.34 -16.24
N HIS A 190 20.13 -12.88 -14.99
CA HIS A 190 19.77 -13.67 -13.82
C HIS A 190 18.26 -13.97 -13.76
N LEU A 191 17.41 -13.01 -14.10
CA LEU A 191 15.97 -13.26 -14.17
C LEU A 191 15.64 -14.35 -15.17
N ARG A 192 16.29 -14.37 -16.35
CA ARG A 192 16.14 -15.41 -17.38
C ARG A 192 16.63 -16.78 -16.91
N GLU A 193 17.79 -16.82 -16.27
CA GLU A 193 18.34 -18.06 -15.70
C GLU A 193 17.41 -18.68 -14.64
N MET A 194 16.72 -17.84 -13.87
CA MET A 194 15.76 -18.27 -12.85
C MET A 194 14.38 -18.60 -13.40
N GLY A 195 14.15 -18.48 -14.70
CA GLY A 195 12.90 -18.87 -15.35
C GLY A 195 11.88 -17.75 -15.54
N ALA A 196 12.26 -16.48 -15.35
CA ALA A 196 11.40 -15.32 -15.53
C ALA A 196 11.11 -14.96 -17.01
N VAL A 197 10.98 -15.94 -17.89
CA VAL A 197 10.90 -15.72 -19.36
C VAL A 197 9.61 -16.23 -19.98
N ASN A 198 8.68 -16.75 -19.21
CA ASN A 198 7.48 -17.38 -19.70
C ASN A 198 6.21 -16.82 -19.06
N GLU A 199 5.10 -17.47 -19.31
CA GLU A 199 3.77 -17.08 -18.81
C GLU A 199 3.65 -17.09 -17.26
N HIS A 200 4.64 -17.65 -16.57
CA HIS A 200 4.65 -17.78 -15.11
C HIS A 200 5.42 -16.67 -14.39
N SER A 201 6.03 -15.74 -15.12
CA SER A 201 6.73 -14.59 -14.50
C SER A 201 5.79 -13.40 -14.35
N CYS A 202 5.83 -12.78 -13.17
CA CYS A 202 5.09 -11.56 -12.84
C CYS A 202 6.02 -10.53 -12.21
N VAL A 203 5.73 -9.25 -12.38
CA VAL A 203 6.46 -8.12 -11.78
C VAL A 203 5.58 -7.43 -10.75
#